data_f6568b23516e1c07eda8b3072d304897
#
_entry.id   f6568b23516e1c07eda8b3072d304897
#
_cell.length_a   1.000
_cell.length_b   1.000
_cell.length_c   1.000
_cell.angle_alpha   90.00
_cell.angle_beta   90.00
_cell.angle_gamma   90.00
#
_symmetry.space_group_name_H-M   'P 1'
#
loop_
_entity.id
_entity.type
_entity.pdbx_description
1 polymer ?
#
loop_
_entity_poly.entity_id
_entity_poly.type
_entity_poly.pdbx_seq_one_letter_code
_entity_poly.pdbx_strand_id
1 'polypeptide(L)'
;MSVFCTYPWKQLFSDSYGVYMPCCMATVDHPHDGCWHGAKSDFPAPKVNEVSPSEFFYSDYMKQLRSDMRGGKTTPLINKVCANCINEEKQGRRGLRNPQQNEPLGRVIEVKLRLFGNACNLSCYMCRIKDSSSRIKQTEKLMEIDPEFGEMLEYDKLLDEMKHGGMNYNVTEDIKKLAPRIQKIYIIGGEPFIMPRHYEVLNALIEIDQAKNIILKYHTNLTKLEWDCLLYTSDAADDKQCV
;
A
#
# COMPACT_ATOMS: atom_id res chain seq x y z
N MET A 1 24.84 -6.52 12.57
CA MET A 1 23.36 -6.56 12.47
C MET A 1 22.96 -7.37 11.27
N SER A 2 21.96 -8.26 11.37
CA SER A 2 21.45 -8.99 10.20
C SER A 2 20.71 -8.04 9.28
N VAL A 3 20.97 -8.07 7.99
CA VAL A 3 20.24 -7.30 6.97
C VAL A 3 19.01 -8.05 6.45
N PHE A 4 18.77 -9.26 6.94
CA PHE A 4 17.68 -10.11 6.48
C PHE A 4 16.31 -9.61 6.94
N CYS A 5 15.33 -9.64 6.03
CA CYS A 5 13.93 -9.33 6.30
C CYS A 5 13.05 -10.14 5.35
N THR A 6 11.94 -10.70 5.82
CA THR A 6 11.06 -11.54 5.01
C THR A 6 10.05 -10.76 4.15
N TYR A 7 9.83 -9.48 4.42
CA TYR A 7 8.86 -8.68 3.67
C TYR A 7 9.01 -8.70 2.16
N PRO A 8 10.23 -8.59 1.58
CA PRO A 8 10.38 -8.66 0.13
C PRO A 8 9.90 -9.95 -0.53
N TRP A 9 9.74 -11.03 0.24
CA TRP A 9 9.20 -12.31 -0.25
C TRP A 9 7.71 -12.48 0.00
N LYS A 10 7.16 -11.74 0.98
CA LYS A 10 5.79 -11.93 1.46
C LYS A 10 4.85 -10.80 1.07
N GLN A 11 5.37 -9.59 0.89
CA GLN A 11 4.54 -8.40 0.72
C GLN A 11 4.66 -7.82 -0.67
N LEU A 12 3.51 -7.47 -1.23
CA LEU A 12 3.38 -6.61 -2.39
C LEU A 12 2.74 -5.31 -1.92
N PHE A 13 3.50 -4.24 -1.96
CA PHE A 13 3.08 -2.94 -1.44
C PHE A 13 3.14 -1.85 -2.52
N SER A 14 2.13 -0.98 -2.55
CA SER A 14 2.23 0.32 -3.20
C SER A 14 1.68 1.43 -2.30
N ASP A 15 2.19 2.62 -2.48
CA ASP A 15 1.62 3.80 -1.83
C ASP A 15 0.44 4.38 -2.63
N SER A 16 -0.09 5.51 -2.17
CA SER A 16 -1.22 6.19 -2.83
C SER A 16 -0.85 6.91 -4.13
N TYR A 17 0.44 7.07 -4.44
CA TYR A 17 0.91 7.54 -5.74
C TYR A 17 1.10 6.39 -6.74
N GLY A 18 0.87 5.16 -6.31
CA GLY A 18 1.08 3.98 -7.12
C GLY A 18 2.53 3.56 -7.25
N VAL A 19 3.42 4.07 -6.40
CA VAL A 19 4.83 3.65 -6.38
C VAL A 19 4.96 2.33 -5.66
N TYR A 20 5.53 1.34 -6.31
CA TYR A 20 5.79 0.05 -5.70
C TYR A 20 6.97 0.11 -4.74
N MET A 21 6.83 -0.58 -3.63
CA MET A 21 7.86 -0.68 -2.61
C MET A 21 7.98 -2.12 -2.09
N PRO A 22 9.19 -2.57 -1.74
CA PRO A 22 9.39 -3.90 -1.14
C PRO A 22 8.68 -4.11 0.19
N CYS A 23 8.41 -3.03 0.92
CA CYS A 23 7.60 -3.01 2.14
C CYS A 23 7.14 -1.57 2.45
N CYS A 24 6.23 -1.41 3.42
CA CYS A 24 5.68 -0.10 3.80
C CYS A 24 6.69 0.86 4.47
N MET A 25 7.86 0.38 4.86
CA MET A 25 8.95 1.19 5.45
C MET A 25 10.12 1.41 4.48
N ALA A 26 10.04 0.87 3.27
CA ALA A 26 11.10 1.01 2.31
C ALA A 26 11.30 2.49 1.93
N THR A 27 12.55 2.88 1.81
CA THR A 27 12.93 4.14 1.20
C THR A 27 13.09 3.90 -0.30
N VAL A 28 12.30 4.58 -1.10
CA VAL A 28 12.35 4.54 -2.56
C VAL A 28 12.41 5.97 -3.08
N ASP A 29 12.90 6.16 -4.30
CA ASP A 29 12.81 7.46 -4.92
C ASP A 29 11.37 7.73 -5.30
N HIS A 30 10.82 8.71 -4.62
CA HIS A 30 9.50 9.20 -4.93
C HIS A 30 9.65 10.31 -5.97
N PRO A 31 8.82 10.36 -7.00
CA PRO A 31 8.86 11.45 -7.99
C PRO A 31 8.59 12.83 -7.37
N HIS A 32 8.19 12.86 -6.10
CA HIS A 32 7.77 14.07 -5.38
C HIS A 32 8.59 14.22 -4.10
N ASP A 33 9.66 14.98 -4.19
CA ASP A 33 10.68 15.19 -3.15
C ASP A 33 10.20 15.92 -1.87
N GLY A 34 8.91 16.00 -1.61
CA GLY A 34 8.36 16.63 -0.40
C GLY A 34 7.95 15.65 0.70
N CYS A 35 7.83 14.38 0.41
CA CYS A 35 7.26 13.41 1.34
C CYS A 35 8.27 12.35 1.78
N TRP A 36 8.83 12.51 2.96
CA TRP A 36 9.38 11.50 3.87
C TRP A 36 10.71 10.81 3.52
N HIS A 37 11.18 10.76 2.28
CA HIS A 37 12.33 9.91 1.92
C HIS A 37 13.28 10.51 0.88
N GLY A 38 13.37 11.82 0.82
CA GLY A 38 14.11 12.68 -0.08
C GLY A 38 15.57 12.35 -0.39
N ALA A 39 15.84 11.24 -1.05
CA ALA A 39 17.13 11.01 -1.68
C ALA A 39 16.90 10.43 -3.08
N LYS A 40 17.36 11.12 -4.12
CA LYS A 40 17.44 10.54 -5.48
C LYS A 40 18.27 9.26 -5.41
N SER A 41 17.85 8.19 -6.05
CA SER A 41 18.58 6.94 -6.10
C SER A 41 18.79 6.45 -7.52
N ASP A 42 19.84 5.67 -7.68
CA ASP A 42 20.09 4.90 -8.90
C ASP A 42 19.13 3.72 -9.09
N PHE A 43 18.14 3.58 -8.18
CA PHE A 43 17.17 2.50 -8.16
C PHE A 43 15.75 3.05 -8.09
N PRO A 44 15.23 3.64 -9.17
CA PRO A 44 13.87 4.16 -9.21
C PRO A 44 12.86 3.02 -9.01
N ALA A 45 11.90 3.21 -8.13
CA ALA A 45 10.82 2.27 -7.96
C ALA A 45 9.76 2.52 -9.05
N PRO A 46 9.33 1.47 -9.80
CA PRO A 46 8.35 1.62 -10.84
C PRO A 46 6.96 1.92 -10.27
N LYS A 47 6.11 2.50 -11.10
CA LYS A 47 4.71 2.79 -10.78
C LYS A 47 3.77 1.73 -11.34
N VAL A 48 2.57 1.67 -10.78
CA VAL A 48 1.51 0.73 -11.21
C VAL A 48 1.05 0.93 -12.65
N ASN A 49 1.22 2.10 -13.22
CA ASN A 49 0.92 2.38 -14.63
C ASN A 49 2.07 2.03 -15.58
N GLU A 50 3.24 1.67 -15.07
CA GLU A 50 4.42 1.29 -15.84
C GLU A 50 4.59 -0.23 -15.90
N VAL A 51 4.33 -0.91 -14.77
CA VAL A 51 4.44 -2.36 -14.65
C VAL A 51 3.30 -2.91 -13.81
N SER A 52 2.87 -4.12 -14.08
CA SER A 52 1.88 -4.80 -13.23
C SER A 52 2.45 -5.18 -11.86
N PRO A 53 1.59 -5.40 -10.84
CA PRO A 53 2.02 -5.89 -9.52
C PRO A 53 2.86 -7.17 -9.58
N SER A 54 2.53 -8.07 -10.52
CA SER A 54 3.25 -9.32 -10.72
C SER A 54 4.65 -9.07 -11.30
N GLU A 55 4.76 -8.22 -12.33
CA GLU A 55 6.05 -7.86 -12.93
C GLU A 55 6.97 -7.20 -11.92
N PHE A 56 6.46 -6.26 -11.10
CA PHE A 56 7.26 -5.69 -10.03
C PHE A 56 7.75 -6.75 -9.04
N PHE A 57 6.85 -7.62 -8.57
CA PHE A 57 7.20 -8.63 -7.55
C PHE A 57 8.30 -9.59 -8.02
N TYR A 58 8.35 -9.87 -9.33
CA TYR A 58 9.38 -10.73 -9.96
C TYR A 58 10.46 -9.97 -10.70
N SER A 59 10.51 -8.64 -10.61
CA SER A 59 11.51 -7.79 -11.27
C SER A 59 12.94 -8.13 -10.83
N ASP A 60 13.90 -7.73 -11.65
CA ASP A 60 15.31 -7.91 -11.34
C ASP A 60 15.72 -7.07 -10.12
N TYR A 61 15.10 -5.91 -9.92
CA TYR A 61 15.20 -5.11 -8.70
C TYR A 61 14.86 -5.93 -7.44
N MET A 62 13.70 -6.60 -7.43
CA MET A 62 13.27 -7.43 -6.30
C MET A 62 14.10 -8.70 -6.14
N LYS A 63 14.58 -9.29 -7.25
CA LYS A 63 15.49 -10.43 -7.23
C LYS A 63 16.83 -10.04 -6.61
N GLN A 64 17.40 -8.91 -7.01
CA GLN A 64 18.66 -8.40 -6.46
C GLN A 64 18.53 -8.11 -4.97
N LEU A 65 17.49 -7.39 -4.55
CA LEU A 65 17.23 -7.09 -3.14
C LEU A 65 17.16 -8.36 -2.29
N ARG A 66 16.41 -9.37 -2.76
CA ARG A 66 16.29 -10.67 -2.09
C ARG A 66 17.63 -11.42 -2.03
N SER A 67 18.42 -11.38 -3.11
CA SER A 67 19.75 -11.99 -3.18
C SER A 67 20.69 -11.36 -2.15
N ASP A 68 20.74 -10.04 -2.10
CA ASP A 68 21.59 -9.30 -1.18
C ASP A 68 21.22 -9.60 0.28
N MET A 69 19.93 -9.63 0.60
CA MET A 69 19.43 -9.97 1.93
C MET A 69 19.80 -11.40 2.34
N ARG A 70 19.67 -12.39 1.44
CA ARG A 70 20.06 -13.78 1.71
C ARG A 70 21.57 -13.91 1.93
N GLY A 71 22.35 -13.16 1.17
CA GLY A 71 23.81 -13.14 1.30
C GLY A 71 24.32 -12.39 2.53
N GLY A 72 23.43 -11.77 3.32
CA GLY A 72 23.81 -10.93 4.46
C GLY A 72 24.61 -9.69 4.07
N LYS A 73 24.53 -9.27 2.81
CA LYS A 73 25.33 -8.19 2.25
C LYS A 73 24.72 -6.82 2.55
N THR A 74 25.57 -5.93 3.03
CA THR A 74 25.23 -4.50 3.14
C THR A 74 25.62 -3.81 1.83
N THR A 75 24.70 -3.76 0.88
CA THR A 75 24.90 -3.13 -0.43
C THR A 75 24.28 -1.71 -0.44
N PRO A 76 24.63 -0.85 -1.43
CA PRO A 76 23.96 0.44 -1.61
C PRO A 76 22.43 0.29 -1.69
N LEU A 77 21.93 -0.75 -2.39
CA LEU A 77 20.51 -1.05 -2.48
C LEU A 77 19.89 -1.32 -1.09
N ILE A 78 20.50 -2.20 -0.28
CA ILE A 78 20.05 -2.49 1.08
C ILE A 78 20.07 -1.24 1.96
N ASN A 79 21.18 -0.48 1.93
CA ASN A 79 21.32 0.72 2.73
C ASN A 79 20.25 1.75 2.42
N LYS A 80 19.87 1.87 1.16
CA LYS A 80 18.80 2.78 0.76
C LYS A 80 17.43 2.23 1.14
N VAL A 81 17.06 1.07 0.63
CA VAL A 81 15.71 0.51 0.81
C VAL A 81 15.37 0.30 2.28
N CYS A 82 16.34 -0.11 3.09
CA CYS A 82 16.16 -0.40 4.51
C CYS A 82 16.59 0.76 5.44
N ALA A 83 16.87 1.95 4.91
CA ALA A 83 17.43 3.08 5.67
C ALA A 83 16.66 3.37 6.95
N ASN A 84 15.32 3.39 6.89
CA ASN A 84 14.48 3.66 8.05
C ASN A 84 14.69 2.63 9.16
N CYS A 85 14.64 1.33 8.85
CA CYS A 85 14.88 0.28 9.84
C CYS A 85 16.31 0.30 10.37
N ILE A 86 17.29 0.54 9.49
CA ILE A 86 18.70 0.64 9.89
C ILE A 86 18.92 1.80 10.86
N ASN A 87 18.31 2.96 10.59
CA ASN A 87 18.42 4.15 11.46
C ASN A 87 17.75 3.92 12.82
N GLU A 88 16.57 3.30 12.86
CA GLU A 88 15.93 2.92 14.12
C GLU A 88 16.82 1.99 14.96
N GLU A 89 17.37 0.96 14.32
CA GLU A 89 18.25 0.00 14.98
C GLU A 89 19.55 0.61 15.50
N LYS A 90 20.16 1.53 14.74
CA LYS A 90 21.34 2.29 15.18
C LYS A 90 21.07 3.15 16.42
N GLN A 91 19.84 3.61 16.60
CA GLN A 91 19.39 4.38 17.76
C GLN A 91 18.92 3.50 18.93
N GLY A 92 19.14 2.18 18.85
CA GLY A 92 18.71 1.23 19.86
C GLY A 92 17.19 0.97 19.88
N ARG A 93 16.46 1.49 18.89
CA ARG A 93 15.02 1.23 18.75
C ARG A 93 14.77 -0.01 17.91
N ARG A 94 13.57 -0.59 18.05
CA ARG A 94 13.17 -1.76 17.28
C ARG A 94 12.67 -1.35 15.90
N GLY A 95 13.41 -1.69 14.86
CA GLY A 95 12.96 -1.54 13.47
C GLY A 95 11.85 -2.54 13.11
N LEU A 96 11.04 -2.22 12.09
CA LEU A 96 9.96 -3.08 11.63
C LEU A 96 10.47 -4.46 11.15
N ARG A 97 11.69 -4.53 10.62
CA ARG A 97 12.28 -5.78 10.13
C ARG A 97 12.69 -6.76 11.24
N ASN A 98 12.96 -6.28 12.47
CA ASN A 98 13.41 -7.14 13.55
C ASN A 98 12.46 -8.33 13.84
N PRO A 99 11.10 -8.13 13.93
CA PRO A 99 10.18 -9.24 14.08
C PRO A 99 10.16 -10.20 12.90
N GLN A 100 10.58 -9.73 11.72
CA GLN A 100 10.50 -10.49 10.48
C GLN A 100 11.73 -11.38 10.24
N GLN A 101 12.81 -11.20 10.98
CA GLN A 101 14.06 -11.94 10.79
C GLN A 101 13.89 -13.44 11.01
N ASN A 102 13.03 -13.83 11.94
CA ASN A 102 12.79 -15.23 12.33
C ASN A 102 11.53 -15.82 11.68
N GLU A 103 10.82 -15.06 10.87
CA GLU A 103 9.62 -15.53 10.20
C GLU A 103 9.97 -16.46 9.02
N PRO A 104 9.28 -17.60 8.87
CA PRO A 104 9.54 -18.50 7.77
C PRO A 104 9.22 -17.81 6.42
N LEU A 105 10.02 -18.11 5.40
CA LEU A 105 9.77 -17.67 4.03
C LEU A 105 8.56 -18.42 3.48
N GLY A 106 7.37 -17.87 3.68
CA GLY A 106 6.13 -18.41 3.14
C GLY A 106 6.01 -18.22 1.61
N ARG A 107 5.16 -19.03 0.98
CA ARG A 107 4.78 -18.84 -0.44
C ARG A 107 3.68 -17.78 -0.62
N VAL A 108 3.28 -17.15 0.43
CA VAL A 108 2.05 -16.37 0.53
C VAL A 108 2.35 -14.90 0.36
N ILE A 109 1.64 -14.26 -0.54
CA ILE A 109 1.74 -12.82 -0.79
C ILE A 109 0.67 -12.11 0.05
N GLU A 110 1.11 -11.17 0.88
CA GLU A 110 0.26 -10.16 1.47
C GLU A 110 0.21 -8.96 0.53
N VAL A 111 -0.97 -8.69 -0.02
CA VAL A 111 -1.20 -7.56 -0.93
C VAL A 111 -1.67 -6.36 -0.13
N LYS A 112 -0.95 -5.26 -0.22
CA LYS A 112 -1.22 -4.00 0.46
C LYS A 112 -1.08 -2.84 -0.54
N LEU A 113 -2.02 -2.78 -1.47
CA LEU A 113 -2.02 -1.76 -2.52
C LEU A 113 -2.99 -0.63 -2.16
N ARG A 114 -2.48 0.60 -2.13
CA ARG A 114 -3.30 1.79 -1.88
C ARG A 114 -3.91 2.33 -3.18
N LEU A 115 -4.55 1.45 -3.94
CA LEU A 115 -5.06 1.72 -5.29
C LEU A 115 -6.59 1.72 -5.39
N PHE A 116 -7.28 1.61 -4.24
CA PHE A 116 -8.75 1.52 -4.23
C PHE A 116 -9.43 2.90 -4.34
N GLY A 117 -8.68 3.98 -4.13
CA GLY A 117 -9.17 5.34 -4.15
C GLY A 117 -9.01 6.06 -2.82
N ASN A 118 -9.54 7.29 -2.75
CA ASN A 118 -9.49 8.12 -1.54
C ASN A 118 -10.87 8.61 -1.10
N ALA A 119 -11.96 8.08 -1.66
CA ALA A 119 -13.30 8.43 -1.22
C ALA A 119 -13.43 8.19 0.29
N CYS A 120 -13.80 9.23 1.03
CA CYS A 120 -13.97 9.17 2.48
C CYS A 120 -15.01 10.19 2.91
N ASN A 121 -15.81 9.84 3.89
CA ASN A 121 -16.83 10.71 4.49
C ASN A 121 -16.33 11.47 5.72
N LEU A 122 -15.08 11.23 6.17
CA LEU A 122 -14.44 11.92 7.27
C LEU A 122 -13.20 12.70 6.83
N SER A 123 -12.95 13.84 7.47
CA SER A 123 -11.76 14.66 7.28
C SER A 123 -10.84 14.60 8.51
N CYS A 124 -10.49 13.39 8.94
CA CYS A 124 -9.65 13.16 10.12
C CYS A 124 -8.32 13.92 10.02
N TYR A 125 -7.93 14.57 11.11
CA TYR A 125 -6.74 15.40 11.19
C TYR A 125 -5.44 14.63 10.87
N MET A 126 -5.39 13.34 11.23
CA MET A 126 -4.25 12.47 10.96
C MET A 126 -4.12 12.03 9.49
N CYS A 127 -5.17 12.20 8.68
CA CYS A 127 -5.15 11.83 7.27
C CYS A 127 -4.42 12.90 6.46
N ARG A 128 -3.55 12.45 5.54
CA ARG A 128 -2.98 13.35 4.54
C ARG A 128 -4.08 13.79 3.58
N ILE A 129 -3.90 14.98 2.99
CA ILE A 129 -4.89 15.57 2.06
C ILE A 129 -5.25 14.58 0.95
N LYS A 130 -4.26 13.96 0.32
CA LYS A 130 -4.45 13.00 -0.77
C LYS A 130 -5.17 11.69 -0.39
N ASP A 131 -5.14 11.33 0.89
CA ASP A 131 -5.68 10.05 1.36
C ASP A 131 -7.18 10.14 1.74
N SER A 132 -7.81 11.32 1.60
CA SER A 132 -9.23 11.52 1.91
C SER A 132 -9.85 12.62 1.06
N SER A 133 -10.91 12.29 0.31
CA SER A 133 -11.67 13.26 -0.49
C SER A 133 -12.31 14.37 0.36
N SER A 134 -12.67 14.08 1.61
CA SER A 134 -13.18 15.08 2.54
C SER A 134 -12.07 16.05 3.01
N ARG A 135 -10.84 15.57 3.16
CA ARG A 135 -9.69 16.43 3.48
C ARG A 135 -9.35 17.37 2.30
N ILE A 136 -9.45 16.88 1.07
CA ILE A 136 -9.28 17.71 -0.13
C ILE A 136 -10.28 18.87 -0.10
N LYS A 137 -11.58 18.58 0.05
CA LYS A 137 -12.62 19.60 0.14
C LYS A 137 -12.43 20.59 1.30
N GLN A 138 -11.91 20.12 2.43
CA GLN A 138 -11.59 21.00 3.55
C GLN A 138 -10.41 21.92 3.22
N THR A 139 -9.38 21.40 2.55
CA THR A 139 -8.21 22.18 2.13
C THR A 139 -8.62 23.26 1.13
N GLU A 140 -9.47 22.92 0.13
CA GLU A 140 -10.02 23.89 -0.83
C GLU A 140 -10.74 25.05 -0.13
N LYS A 141 -11.57 24.76 0.86
CA LYS A 141 -12.22 25.81 1.67
C LYS A 141 -11.25 26.66 2.48
N LEU A 142 -10.16 26.10 2.97
CA LEU A 142 -9.12 26.87 3.66
C LEU A 142 -8.38 27.81 2.70
N MET A 143 -8.14 27.37 1.46
CA MET A 143 -7.53 28.18 0.42
C MET A 143 -8.42 29.33 -0.05
N GLU A 144 -9.75 29.21 0.06
CA GLU A 144 -10.69 30.33 -0.18
C GLU A 144 -10.50 31.44 0.87
N ILE A 145 -10.11 31.10 2.09
CA ILE A 145 -9.86 32.04 3.21
C ILE A 145 -8.43 32.56 3.20
N ASP A 146 -7.48 31.68 2.93
CA ASP A 146 -6.04 31.94 2.91
C ASP A 146 -5.41 31.33 1.65
N PRO A 147 -5.29 32.10 0.55
CA PRO A 147 -4.69 31.60 -0.69
C PRO A 147 -3.23 31.18 -0.54
N GLU A 148 -2.43 31.81 0.35
CA GLU A 148 -1.03 31.46 0.57
C GLU A 148 -0.89 30.04 1.12
N PHE A 149 -1.92 29.53 1.78
CA PHE A 149 -1.96 28.16 2.28
C PHE A 149 -1.86 27.14 1.14
N GLY A 150 -2.50 27.41 -0.01
CA GLY A 150 -2.41 26.56 -1.19
C GLY A 150 -1.02 26.52 -1.82
N GLU A 151 -0.37 27.68 -1.88
CA GLU A 151 1.01 27.80 -2.39
C GLU A 151 1.98 27.04 -1.47
N MET A 152 1.85 27.19 -0.16
CA MET A 152 2.67 26.48 0.83
C MET A 152 2.54 24.96 0.71
N LEU A 153 1.37 24.46 0.35
CA LEU A 153 1.10 23.03 0.17
C LEU A 153 1.50 22.48 -1.21
N GLU A 154 1.93 23.32 -2.15
CA GLU A 154 2.06 22.93 -3.57
C GLU A 154 0.79 22.22 -4.08
N TYR A 155 -0.38 22.78 -3.77
CA TYR A 155 -1.66 22.08 -3.89
C TYR A 155 -1.98 21.66 -5.33
N ASP A 156 -1.67 22.48 -6.32
CA ASP A 156 -1.89 22.17 -7.75
C ASP A 156 -1.06 20.95 -8.16
N LYS A 157 0.19 20.88 -7.71
CA LYS A 157 1.06 19.73 -7.94
C LYS A 157 0.50 18.48 -7.27
N LEU A 158 0.02 18.59 -6.03
CA LEU A 158 -0.63 17.49 -5.33
C LEU A 158 -1.85 16.97 -6.09
N LEU A 159 -2.69 17.85 -6.63
CA LEU A 159 -3.87 17.46 -7.42
C LEU A 159 -3.47 16.79 -8.74
N ASP A 160 -2.46 17.30 -9.42
CA ASP A 160 -1.96 16.70 -10.66
C ASP A 160 -1.42 15.29 -10.41
N GLU A 161 -0.65 15.12 -9.37
CA GLU A 161 -0.16 13.82 -8.91
C GLU A 161 -1.27 12.84 -8.60
N MET A 162 -2.34 13.30 -7.98
CA MET A 162 -3.52 12.47 -7.69
C MET A 162 -4.27 12.04 -8.95
N LYS A 163 -4.37 12.93 -9.95
CA LYS A 163 -5.01 12.62 -11.25
C LYS A 163 -4.24 11.55 -12.02
N HIS A 164 -2.93 11.62 -11.99
CA HIS A 164 -2.03 10.72 -12.73
C HIS A 164 -1.43 9.60 -11.87
N GLY A 165 -1.78 9.55 -10.59
CA GLY A 165 -1.28 8.58 -9.64
C GLY A 165 -2.00 7.25 -9.64
N GLY A 166 -1.51 6.33 -8.81
CA GLY A 166 -1.98 4.96 -8.74
C GLY A 166 -3.45 4.78 -8.31
N MET A 167 -4.08 5.79 -7.73
CA MET A 167 -5.48 5.71 -7.31
C MET A 167 -6.47 5.53 -8.48
N ASN A 168 -6.07 5.90 -9.69
CA ASN A 168 -6.87 5.70 -10.91
C ASN A 168 -6.59 4.36 -11.59
N TYR A 169 -5.57 3.63 -11.17
CA TYR A 169 -5.23 2.34 -11.73
C TYR A 169 -6.25 1.27 -11.33
N ASN A 170 -6.75 0.53 -12.32
CA ASN A 170 -7.65 -0.60 -12.04
C ASN A 170 -6.83 -1.86 -11.76
N VAL A 171 -6.71 -2.18 -10.49
CA VAL A 171 -5.91 -3.30 -9.99
C VAL A 171 -6.67 -4.65 -10.05
N THR A 172 -7.95 -4.66 -10.42
CA THR A 172 -8.83 -5.83 -10.31
C THR A 172 -8.29 -7.04 -11.10
N GLU A 173 -7.90 -6.85 -12.36
CA GLU A 173 -7.38 -7.93 -13.18
C GLU A 173 -6.01 -8.44 -12.70
N ASP A 174 -5.19 -7.58 -12.12
CA ASP A 174 -3.91 -8.00 -11.54
C ASP A 174 -4.12 -8.81 -10.25
N ILE A 175 -5.08 -8.43 -9.43
CA ILE A 175 -5.47 -9.19 -8.25
C ILE A 175 -6.00 -10.57 -8.65
N LYS A 176 -6.84 -10.67 -9.70
CA LYS A 176 -7.32 -11.96 -10.23
C LYS A 176 -6.16 -12.87 -10.63
N LYS A 177 -5.17 -12.35 -11.37
CA LYS A 177 -3.98 -13.13 -11.80
C LYS A 177 -3.13 -13.60 -10.61
N LEU A 178 -3.04 -12.80 -9.57
CA LEU A 178 -2.24 -13.11 -8.38
C LEU A 178 -3.01 -13.93 -7.35
N ALA A 179 -4.35 -13.99 -7.42
CA ALA A 179 -5.22 -14.57 -6.39
C ALA A 179 -4.80 -15.96 -5.89
N PRO A 180 -4.35 -16.91 -6.75
CA PRO A 180 -3.92 -18.24 -6.28
C PRO A 180 -2.70 -18.20 -5.34
N ARG A 181 -2.02 -17.06 -5.24
CA ARG A 181 -0.83 -16.84 -4.41
C ARG A 181 -1.10 -15.90 -3.23
N ILE A 182 -2.23 -15.21 -3.24
CA ILE A 182 -2.62 -14.26 -2.20
C ILE A 182 -3.25 -15.01 -1.04
N GLN A 183 -2.75 -14.77 0.15
CA GLN A 183 -3.39 -15.22 1.38
C GLN A 183 -4.09 -14.06 2.10
N LYS A 184 -3.60 -12.84 1.90
CA LYS A 184 -4.11 -11.69 2.61
C LYS A 184 -4.15 -10.47 1.71
N ILE A 185 -5.29 -9.78 1.71
CA ILE A 185 -5.43 -8.45 1.12
C ILE A 185 -5.69 -7.46 2.25
N TYR A 186 -4.86 -6.41 2.30
CA TYR A 186 -4.99 -5.36 3.27
C TYR A 186 -5.50 -4.09 2.57
N ILE A 187 -6.75 -3.75 2.82
CA ILE A 187 -7.45 -2.65 2.16
C ILE A 187 -7.31 -1.40 2.99
N ILE A 188 -6.66 -0.39 2.41
CA ILE A 188 -6.31 0.88 3.03
C ILE A 188 -6.53 2.00 2.01
N GLY A 189 -6.87 3.17 2.50
CA GLY A 189 -7.10 4.39 1.71
C GLY A 189 -8.53 4.83 1.90
N GLY A 190 -8.86 6.11 1.91
CA GLY A 190 -10.20 6.62 2.14
C GLY A 190 -11.02 5.85 3.18
N GLU A 191 -12.28 5.59 2.86
CA GLU A 191 -13.13 4.63 3.57
C GLU A 191 -13.47 3.45 2.65
N PRO A 192 -12.98 2.24 2.92
CA PRO A 192 -13.17 1.08 2.04
C PRO A 192 -14.63 0.81 1.67
N PHE A 193 -15.54 0.90 2.64
CA PHE A 193 -16.95 0.55 2.44
C PHE A 193 -17.76 1.57 1.64
N ILE A 194 -17.17 2.69 1.22
CA ILE A 194 -17.79 3.63 0.28
C ILE A 194 -17.08 3.69 -1.08
N MET A 195 -16.02 2.89 -1.27
CA MET A 195 -15.24 2.86 -2.51
C MET A 195 -15.75 1.79 -3.47
N PRO A 196 -16.26 2.14 -4.67
CA PRO A 196 -16.77 1.15 -5.64
C PRO A 196 -15.72 0.10 -6.01
N ARG A 197 -14.47 0.50 -6.20
CA ARG A 197 -13.38 -0.41 -6.59
C ARG A 197 -13.09 -1.50 -5.56
N HIS A 198 -13.37 -1.24 -4.30
CA HIS A 198 -13.30 -2.26 -3.25
C HIS A 198 -14.24 -3.45 -3.60
N TYR A 199 -15.49 -3.14 -3.92
CA TYR A 199 -16.48 -4.16 -4.27
C TYR A 199 -16.18 -4.85 -5.61
N GLU A 200 -15.63 -4.12 -6.60
CA GLU A 200 -15.16 -4.70 -7.86
C GLU A 200 -14.12 -5.81 -7.62
N VAL A 201 -13.15 -5.55 -6.76
CA VAL A 201 -12.12 -6.55 -6.41
C VAL A 201 -12.73 -7.74 -5.66
N LEU A 202 -13.63 -7.50 -4.71
CA LEU A 202 -14.28 -8.60 -3.98
C LEU A 202 -15.11 -9.50 -4.92
N ASN A 203 -15.93 -8.89 -5.77
CA ASN A 203 -16.73 -9.63 -6.76
C ASN A 203 -15.84 -10.45 -7.70
N ALA A 204 -14.75 -9.86 -8.18
CA ALA A 204 -13.79 -10.55 -9.03
C ALA A 204 -13.16 -11.78 -8.36
N LEU A 205 -12.87 -11.71 -7.05
CA LEU A 205 -12.34 -12.84 -6.28
C LEU A 205 -13.40 -13.93 -6.06
N ILE A 206 -14.67 -13.54 -5.90
CA ILE A 206 -15.80 -14.48 -5.80
C ILE A 206 -15.98 -15.20 -7.14
N GLU A 207 -16.02 -14.46 -8.25
CA GLU A 207 -16.18 -15.01 -9.60
C GLU A 207 -15.18 -16.12 -9.95
N ILE A 208 -13.93 -15.99 -9.48
CA ILE A 208 -12.85 -16.96 -9.73
C ILE A 208 -12.70 -18.00 -8.61
N ASP A 209 -13.65 -18.08 -7.67
CA ASP A 209 -13.65 -19.02 -6.52
C ASP A 209 -12.38 -18.94 -5.64
N GLN A 210 -11.81 -17.74 -5.50
CA GLN A 210 -10.62 -17.53 -4.65
C GLN A 210 -10.93 -16.81 -3.33
N ALA A 211 -12.11 -16.22 -3.18
CA ALA A 211 -12.48 -15.45 -2.00
C ALA A 211 -12.30 -16.24 -0.69
N LYS A 212 -12.67 -17.52 -0.67
CA LYS A 212 -12.53 -18.43 0.48
C LYS A 212 -11.12 -18.68 0.96
N ASN A 213 -10.12 -18.40 0.11
CA ASN A 213 -8.70 -18.63 0.41
C ASN A 213 -7.99 -17.36 0.87
N ILE A 214 -8.67 -16.21 0.90
CA ILE A 214 -8.07 -14.89 1.10
C ILE A 214 -8.62 -14.24 2.37
N ILE A 215 -7.72 -13.88 3.28
CA ILE A 215 -8.05 -13.10 4.46
C ILE A 215 -8.10 -11.63 4.09
N LEU A 216 -9.24 -10.98 4.34
CA LEU A 216 -9.38 -9.54 4.17
C LEU A 216 -9.05 -8.82 5.49
N LYS A 217 -8.25 -7.78 5.40
CA LYS A 217 -7.94 -6.90 6.52
C LYS A 217 -8.21 -5.46 6.12
N TYR A 218 -8.89 -4.73 6.98
CA TYR A 218 -9.34 -3.36 6.70
C TYR A 218 -8.75 -2.34 7.66
N HIS A 219 -8.47 -1.14 7.13
CA HIS A 219 -8.53 0.08 7.91
C HIS A 219 -9.79 0.83 7.52
N THR A 220 -10.73 0.93 8.43
CA THR A 220 -12.03 1.58 8.21
C THR A 220 -12.37 2.48 9.38
N ASN A 221 -13.15 3.53 9.13
CA ASN A 221 -13.72 4.40 10.15
C ASN A 221 -15.07 3.89 10.69
N LEU A 222 -15.59 2.78 10.13
CA LEU A 222 -16.81 2.09 10.50
C LEU A 222 -18.08 2.95 10.47
N THR A 223 -18.11 4.09 9.79
CA THR A 223 -19.29 4.97 9.71
C THR A 223 -20.32 4.49 8.70
N LYS A 224 -19.93 3.62 7.78
CA LYS A 224 -20.78 2.94 6.81
C LYS A 224 -20.49 1.46 6.84
N LEU A 225 -21.29 0.74 7.58
CA LEU A 225 -21.35 -0.72 7.56
C LEU A 225 -22.69 -1.11 6.95
N GLU A 226 -22.81 -0.98 5.63
CA GLU A 226 -23.83 -1.70 4.89
C GLU A 226 -23.26 -3.09 4.67
N TRP A 227 -23.63 -4.01 5.53
CA TRP A 227 -23.34 -5.44 5.38
C TRP A 227 -24.19 -5.99 4.24
N ASP A 228 -23.84 -5.66 3.00
CA ASP A 228 -24.36 -6.40 1.89
C ASP A 228 -23.86 -7.83 1.98
N CYS A 229 -24.77 -8.78 1.82
CA CYS A 229 -24.51 -10.22 1.87
C CYS A 229 -23.42 -10.73 0.92
N LEU A 230 -22.89 -9.87 0.07
CA LEU A 230 -21.76 -10.12 -0.84
C LEU A 230 -20.43 -10.43 -0.13
N LEU A 231 -20.31 -10.10 1.18
CA LEU A 231 -19.14 -10.45 1.98
C LEU A 231 -19.22 -11.85 2.59
N TYR A 232 -20.38 -12.51 2.48
CA TYR A 232 -20.54 -13.89 2.94
C TYR A 232 -20.05 -14.84 1.85
N THR A 233 -18.90 -15.46 2.07
CA THR A 233 -18.63 -16.76 1.46
C THR A 233 -19.58 -17.78 2.09
N SER A 234 -19.96 -18.83 1.37
CA SER A 234 -20.91 -19.85 1.82
C SER A 234 -20.61 -20.42 3.22
N ASP A 235 -19.37 -20.36 3.66
CA ASP A 235 -18.90 -20.87 4.95
C ASP A 235 -19.06 -19.86 6.10
N ALA A 236 -19.14 -18.56 5.80
CA ALA A 236 -19.37 -17.52 6.81
C ALA A 236 -20.85 -17.44 7.23
N ALA A 237 -21.78 -18.03 6.44
CA ALA A 237 -23.20 -18.06 6.76
C ALA A 237 -23.53 -19.01 7.94
N ASP A 238 -22.64 -19.96 8.24
CA ASP A 238 -22.80 -20.87 9.39
C ASP A 238 -22.19 -20.35 10.70
N ASP A 239 -21.33 -19.35 10.62
CA ASP A 239 -20.76 -18.70 11.81
C ASP A 239 -21.64 -17.50 12.24
N LYS A 240 -22.52 -17.73 13.21
CA LYS A 240 -23.34 -16.71 13.87
C LYS A 240 -22.56 -15.69 14.70
N GLN A 241 -21.33 -15.38 14.32
CA GLN A 241 -20.48 -14.39 14.99
C GLN A 241 -20.27 -13.13 14.14
N CYS A 242 -21.38 -12.51 13.73
CA CYS A 242 -21.36 -11.10 13.39
C CYS A 242 -22.01 -10.34 14.54
N VAL A 243 -21.20 -9.92 15.52
CA VAL A 243 -21.55 -8.90 16.53
C VAL A 243 -20.61 -7.73 16.33
#